data_a4b6f637eff37df8152d4e1a026858c9
#
_entry.id   a4b6f637eff37df8152d4e1a026858c9
#
_cell.length_a   1.000
_cell.length_b   1.000
_cell.length_c   1.000
_cell.angle_alpha   90.00
_cell.angle_beta   90.00
_cell.angle_gamma   90.00
#
_symmetry.space_group_name_H-M   'P 1'
#
loop_
_entity.id
_entity.type
_entity.pdbx_description
1 polymer ?
#
loop_
_entity_poly.entity_id
_entity_poly.type
_entity_poly.pdbx_seq_one_letter_code
_entity_poly.pdbx_strand_id
1 'polypeptide(L)'
;TKLTETLQLPCGAVLKNRLGKSAMSENMGSRGYTSNEKFNRLYGRWADGGIGLLITGNVMVDRFALGEAHNVVIEQGIHDANLPLWAAAGKKNGTHIWVQLNHPGKQSPKFLSKEPVAPSAIPLKKPLDRLFNTPRALSEAEILDLIARFAYAAKVCKESGFTGVQIHGAHGYLVSQFLSPTHNQRNDQWGGSLENRMRFVKEVYLAIRQSVGDTFPIGIKLNSADFQKGGFTQEDSMEVVKHLSELGMDLIEISGGTYEAPAMMGAAQKESTKMREAYFLTYCEEVRKRVSCPLMLTGGFRSAEGMNAALASGACDVIGVARSHAIQPDFPNQLLSGAPVTSQVKPLTTGWKFLD
;
A
#
# COMPACT_ATOMS: atom_id res chain seq x y z
N THR A 1 -0.73 1.17 -27.29
CA THR A 1 0.36 1.33 -26.31
C THR A 1 0.20 0.29 -25.21
N LYS A 2 1.28 -0.08 -24.53
CA LYS A 2 1.23 -1.03 -23.40
C LYS A 2 0.30 -0.56 -22.28
N LEU A 3 0.18 0.72 -22.05
CA LEU A 3 -0.70 1.31 -21.05
C LEU A 3 -2.18 0.97 -21.28
N THR A 4 -2.63 0.82 -22.53
CA THR A 4 -4.04 0.56 -22.87
C THR A 4 -4.42 -0.93 -22.81
N GLU A 5 -3.44 -1.82 -22.67
CA GLU A 5 -3.71 -3.26 -22.60
C GLU A 5 -4.39 -3.64 -21.31
N THR A 6 -5.31 -4.60 -21.39
CA THR A 6 -5.92 -5.19 -20.19
C THR A 6 -4.92 -6.08 -19.45
N LEU A 7 -5.17 -6.34 -18.19
CA LEU A 7 -4.42 -7.27 -17.35
C LEU A 7 -5.35 -8.20 -16.63
N GLN A 8 -5.23 -9.50 -16.89
CA GLN A 8 -5.90 -10.52 -16.09
C GLN A 8 -5.06 -10.84 -14.85
N LEU A 9 -5.69 -10.78 -13.69
CA LEU A 9 -5.10 -11.15 -12.40
C LEU A 9 -5.24 -12.65 -12.14
N PRO A 10 -4.40 -13.26 -11.26
CA PRO A 10 -4.51 -14.67 -10.90
C PRO A 10 -5.91 -15.12 -10.48
N CYS A 11 -6.65 -14.27 -9.75
CA CYS A 11 -8.04 -14.55 -9.33
C CYS A 11 -9.06 -14.50 -10.48
N GLY A 12 -8.65 -14.13 -11.69
CA GLY A 12 -9.52 -14.00 -12.87
C GLY A 12 -10.08 -12.60 -13.10
N ALA A 13 -9.98 -11.67 -12.17
CA ALA A 13 -10.38 -10.28 -12.38
C ALA A 13 -9.50 -9.61 -13.45
N VAL A 14 -10.09 -8.67 -14.19
CA VAL A 14 -9.43 -7.99 -15.30
C VAL A 14 -9.36 -6.50 -15.06
N LEU A 15 -8.16 -5.94 -15.05
CA LEU A 15 -7.94 -4.49 -15.10
C LEU A 15 -8.07 -4.02 -16.54
N LYS A 16 -8.84 -2.94 -16.78
CA LYS A 16 -9.11 -2.41 -18.13
C LYS A 16 -7.90 -1.76 -18.81
N ASN A 17 -6.90 -1.35 -18.04
CA ASN A 17 -5.63 -0.80 -18.52
C ASN A 17 -4.53 -0.99 -17.45
N ARG A 18 -3.31 -0.59 -17.77
CA ARG A 18 -2.11 -0.78 -16.96
C ARG A 18 -1.79 0.39 -16.02
N LEU A 19 -2.77 1.24 -15.73
CA LEU A 19 -2.59 2.40 -14.83
C LEU A 19 -3.28 2.16 -13.50
N GLY A 20 -2.54 2.36 -12.42
CA GLY A 20 -3.04 2.31 -11.04
C GLY A 20 -2.76 3.60 -10.29
N LYS A 21 -3.74 4.07 -9.51
CA LYS A 21 -3.53 5.11 -8.49
C LYS A 21 -3.11 4.44 -7.20
N SER A 22 -1.86 4.68 -6.79
CA SER A 22 -1.35 4.20 -5.50
C SER A 22 -2.05 4.89 -4.32
N ALA A 23 -2.03 4.23 -3.18
CA ALA A 23 -2.61 4.75 -1.95
C ALA A 23 -2.01 6.11 -1.58
N MET A 24 -2.89 7.05 -1.28
CA MET A 24 -2.59 8.35 -0.67
C MET A 24 -3.59 8.59 0.45
N SER A 25 -3.12 8.99 1.62
CA SER A 25 -4.00 9.29 2.74
C SER A 25 -4.89 10.50 2.42
N GLU A 26 -6.18 10.34 2.61
CA GLU A 26 -7.16 11.40 2.42
C GLU A 26 -7.33 12.24 3.68
N ASN A 27 -7.20 11.61 4.85
CA ASN A 27 -7.43 12.22 6.17
C ASN A 27 -8.79 12.97 6.25
N MET A 28 -9.84 12.37 5.69
CA MET A 28 -11.17 12.97 5.55
C MET A 28 -12.28 12.22 6.29
N GLY A 29 -11.96 11.16 7.02
CA GLY A 29 -12.92 10.37 7.78
C GLY A 29 -13.65 11.22 8.83
N SER A 30 -14.85 10.79 9.19
CA SER A 30 -15.65 11.41 10.24
C SER A 30 -15.07 11.13 11.65
N ARG A 31 -15.57 11.83 12.65
CA ARG A 31 -15.22 11.56 14.06
C ARG A 31 -15.62 10.15 14.51
N GLY A 32 -16.61 9.53 13.85
CA GLY A 32 -17.03 8.14 14.07
C GLY A 32 -16.26 7.11 13.26
N TYR A 33 -15.10 7.47 12.70
CA TYR A 33 -14.23 6.62 11.88
C TYR A 33 -14.84 6.18 10.54
N THR A 34 -15.91 6.79 10.10
CA THR A 34 -16.64 6.41 8.89
C THR A 34 -16.22 7.26 7.68
N SER A 35 -16.37 6.70 6.50
CA SER A 35 -16.29 7.45 5.26
C SER A 35 -17.49 8.41 5.09
N ASN A 36 -17.44 9.25 4.07
CA ASN A 36 -18.48 10.25 3.82
C ASN A 36 -18.50 10.67 2.34
N GLU A 37 -19.40 11.59 1.99
CA GLU A 37 -19.60 12.07 0.60
C GLU A 37 -18.31 12.60 -0.05
N LYS A 38 -17.34 13.12 0.72
CA LYS A 38 -16.08 13.61 0.15
C LYS A 38 -15.30 12.50 -0.53
N PHE A 39 -15.31 11.29 0.04
CA PHE A 39 -14.71 10.09 -0.56
C PHE A 39 -15.42 9.72 -1.87
N ASN A 40 -16.75 9.74 -1.87
CA ASN A 40 -17.55 9.41 -3.04
C ASN A 40 -17.24 10.36 -4.21
N ARG A 41 -17.17 11.65 -3.92
CA ARG A 41 -16.85 12.70 -4.91
C ARG A 41 -15.42 12.55 -5.45
N LEU A 42 -14.46 12.37 -4.57
CA LEU A 42 -13.04 12.25 -4.93
C LEU A 42 -12.79 11.02 -5.82
N TYR A 43 -13.22 9.85 -5.37
CA TYR A 43 -13.00 8.58 -6.07
C TYR A 43 -13.83 8.48 -7.35
N GLY A 44 -15.05 9.04 -7.36
CA GLY A 44 -15.85 9.16 -8.57
C GLY A 44 -15.15 10.00 -9.65
N ARG A 45 -14.55 11.11 -9.27
CA ARG A 45 -13.78 11.95 -10.19
C ARG A 45 -12.55 11.24 -10.75
N TRP A 46 -11.84 10.47 -9.92
CA TRP A 46 -10.70 9.67 -10.38
C TRP A 46 -11.14 8.53 -11.31
N ALA A 47 -12.26 7.87 -11.02
CA ALA A 47 -12.80 6.84 -11.90
C ALA A 47 -13.20 7.40 -13.27
N ASP A 48 -13.78 8.61 -13.31
CA ASP A 48 -14.09 9.32 -14.55
C ASP A 48 -12.83 9.73 -15.34
N GLY A 49 -11.70 9.84 -14.67
CA GLY A 49 -10.39 10.13 -15.25
C GLY A 49 -9.73 8.99 -16.03
N GLY A 50 -10.36 7.82 -16.13
CA GLY A 50 -9.93 6.72 -17.00
C GLY A 50 -8.98 5.68 -16.37
N ILE A 51 -8.68 5.78 -15.09
CA ILE A 51 -7.78 4.88 -14.38
C ILE A 51 -8.30 3.42 -14.38
N GLY A 52 -7.40 2.44 -14.44
CA GLY A 52 -7.74 1.03 -14.35
C GLY A 52 -7.94 0.52 -12.92
N LEU A 53 -7.11 0.99 -12.00
CA LEU A 53 -7.12 0.59 -10.60
C LEU A 53 -6.98 1.81 -9.69
N LEU A 54 -7.91 1.95 -8.75
CA LEU A 54 -7.82 2.88 -7.62
C LEU A 54 -7.49 2.09 -6.36
N ILE A 55 -6.42 2.47 -5.66
CA ILE A 55 -6.14 1.98 -4.31
C ILE A 55 -6.42 3.14 -3.36
N THR A 56 -7.29 2.90 -2.36
CA THR A 56 -7.66 3.92 -1.38
C THR A 56 -6.47 4.32 -0.52
N GLY A 57 -6.55 5.44 0.16
CA GLY A 57 -5.73 5.72 1.32
C GLY A 57 -5.92 4.63 2.38
N ASN A 58 -4.98 4.55 3.31
CA ASN A 58 -4.97 3.51 4.33
C ASN A 58 -6.24 3.56 5.19
N VAL A 59 -6.93 2.44 5.24
CA VAL A 59 -8.08 2.18 6.10
C VAL A 59 -7.61 1.30 7.25
N MET A 60 -7.86 1.74 8.49
CA MET A 60 -7.41 1.02 9.68
C MET A 60 -8.34 -0.13 10.01
N VAL A 61 -7.80 -1.15 10.67
CA VAL A 61 -8.55 -2.34 11.14
C VAL A 61 -8.82 -2.31 12.65
N ASP A 62 -8.33 -1.27 13.34
CA ASP A 62 -8.46 -1.08 14.79
C ASP A 62 -8.60 0.42 15.11
N ARG A 63 -9.70 0.81 15.77
CA ARG A 63 -9.96 2.20 16.16
C ARG A 63 -8.97 2.76 17.17
N PHE A 64 -8.26 1.90 17.86
CA PHE A 64 -7.23 2.29 18.84
C PHE A 64 -5.82 2.35 18.20
N ALA A 65 -5.70 2.01 16.94
CA ALA A 65 -4.46 2.02 16.19
C ALA A 65 -4.63 2.84 14.90
N LEU A 66 -4.54 4.15 15.04
CA LEU A 66 -4.67 5.12 13.96
C LEU A 66 -3.30 5.65 13.54
N GLY A 67 -3.12 5.90 12.25
CA GLY A 67 -1.96 6.62 11.71
C GLY A 67 -2.19 8.13 11.65
N GLU A 68 -3.46 8.55 11.50
CA GLU A 68 -3.90 9.93 11.37
C GLU A 68 -5.26 10.13 12.06
N ALA A 69 -5.55 11.37 12.46
CA ALA A 69 -6.75 11.69 13.26
C ALA A 69 -8.07 11.34 12.57
N HIS A 70 -8.11 11.41 11.24
CA HIS A 70 -9.32 11.20 10.44
C HIS A 70 -9.22 9.95 9.53
N ASN A 71 -8.56 8.91 10.01
CA ASN A 71 -8.59 7.61 9.34
C ASN A 71 -10.01 7.03 9.35
N VAL A 72 -10.37 6.39 8.24
CA VAL A 72 -11.50 5.45 8.22
C VAL A 72 -11.06 4.16 8.90
N VAL A 73 -11.95 3.57 9.69
CA VAL A 73 -11.72 2.29 10.36
C VAL A 73 -12.83 1.32 9.98
N ILE A 74 -12.46 0.14 9.53
CA ILE A 74 -13.39 -0.97 9.32
C ILE A 74 -13.14 -2.02 10.40
N GLU A 75 -14.03 -2.06 11.37
CA GLU A 75 -13.93 -2.88 12.56
C GLU A 75 -15.32 -3.27 13.04
N GLN A 76 -15.42 -4.40 13.70
CA GLN A 76 -16.68 -4.83 14.30
C GLN A 76 -17.21 -3.75 15.28
N GLY A 77 -18.49 -3.42 15.13
CA GLY A 77 -19.13 -2.38 15.94
C GLY A 77 -19.02 -0.95 15.36
N ILE A 78 -18.33 -0.75 14.24
CA ILE A 78 -18.40 0.49 13.46
C ILE A 78 -19.29 0.25 12.26
N HIS A 79 -20.39 1.01 12.17
CA HIS A 79 -21.30 0.95 11.03
C HIS A 79 -21.06 2.14 10.11
N ASP A 80 -20.49 1.89 8.94
CA ASP A 80 -20.27 2.88 7.90
C ASP A 80 -21.23 2.68 6.73
N ALA A 81 -22.37 3.35 6.77
CA ALA A 81 -23.39 3.28 5.74
C ALA A 81 -22.94 3.89 4.39
N ASN A 82 -21.85 4.64 4.37
CA ASN A 82 -21.33 5.25 3.15
C ASN A 82 -20.41 4.33 2.33
N LEU A 83 -19.91 3.22 2.89
CA LEU A 83 -19.00 2.32 2.16
C LEU A 83 -19.55 1.87 0.79
N PRO A 84 -20.83 1.46 0.66
CA PRO A 84 -21.37 1.09 -0.65
C PRO A 84 -21.39 2.25 -1.67
N LEU A 85 -21.61 3.47 -1.21
CA LEU A 85 -21.60 4.66 -2.07
C LEU A 85 -20.19 5.01 -2.53
N TRP A 86 -19.21 4.90 -1.64
CA TRP A 86 -17.80 5.07 -1.97
C TRP A 86 -17.34 4.02 -2.98
N ALA A 87 -17.64 2.75 -2.73
CA ALA A 87 -17.33 1.65 -3.65
C ALA A 87 -17.97 1.88 -5.04
N ALA A 88 -19.24 2.24 -5.09
CA ALA A 88 -19.96 2.51 -6.35
C ALA A 88 -19.35 3.67 -7.13
N ALA A 89 -18.95 4.74 -6.44
CA ALA A 89 -18.30 5.90 -7.07
C ALA A 89 -16.95 5.51 -7.70
N GLY A 90 -16.13 4.74 -6.98
CA GLY A 90 -14.79 4.37 -7.43
C GLY A 90 -14.75 3.30 -8.52
N LYS A 91 -15.81 2.53 -8.71
CA LYS A 91 -15.84 1.49 -9.77
C LYS A 91 -16.59 1.89 -11.05
N LYS A 92 -16.92 3.17 -11.20
CA LYS A 92 -17.45 3.70 -12.45
C LYS A 92 -16.53 3.39 -13.63
N ASN A 93 -17.12 3.27 -14.82
CA ASN A 93 -16.39 3.07 -16.07
C ASN A 93 -15.52 1.81 -16.12
N GLY A 94 -15.86 0.77 -15.36
CA GLY A 94 -15.09 -0.47 -15.26
C GLY A 94 -13.77 -0.33 -14.50
N THR A 95 -13.61 0.72 -13.72
CA THR A 95 -12.45 0.91 -12.82
C THR A 95 -12.55 -0.06 -11.64
N HIS A 96 -11.42 -0.65 -11.24
CA HIS A 96 -11.30 -1.36 -9.98
C HIS A 96 -11.02 -0.39 -8.84
N ILE A 97 -11.64 -0.60 -7.69
CA ILE A 97 -11.34 0.11 -6.45
C ILE A 97 -11.03 -0.87 -5.33
N TRP A 98 -9.81 -0.82 -4.80
CA TRP A 98 -9.32 -1.67 -3.72
C TRP A 98 -9.07 -0.83 -2.48
N VAL A 99 -9.49 -1.34 -1.33
CA VAL A 99 -9.23 -0.70 -0.04
C VAL A 99 -7.88 -1.15 0.48
N GLN A 100 -6.99 -0.19 0.79
CA GLN A 100 -5.75 -0.51 1.47
C GLN A 100 -6.02 -0.67 2.96
N LEU A 101 -5.83 -1.89 3.48
CA LEU A 101 -5.98 -2.23 4.89
C LEU A 101 -4.65 -2.07 5.61
N ASN A 102 -4.64 -1.37 6.73
CA ASN A 102 -3.44 -1.05 7.48
C ASN A 102 -3.63 -1.17 8.99
N HIS A 103 -2.54 -1.46 9.67
CA HIS A 103 -2.34 -1.24 11.09
C HIS A 103 -0.99 -0.56 11.28
N PRO A 104 -0.92 0.59 11.95
CA PRO A 104 0.31 1.39 12.00
C PRO A 104 1.38 0.80 12.90
N GLY A 105 1.04 -0.16 13.79
CA GLY A 105 1.98 -0.64 14.78
C GLY A 105 2.50 0.50 15.63
N LYS A 106 3.81 0.56 15.85
CA LYS A 106 4.45 1.64 16.62
C LYS A 106 4.44 3.02 15.94
N GLN A 107 4.11 3.07 14.65
CA GLN A 107 3.99 4.34 13.91
C GLN A 107 2.62 5.00 14.06
N SER A 108 2.00 4.85 15.22
CA SER A 108 0.83 5.62 15.66
C SER A 108 1.30 6.82 16.50
N PRO A 109 0.98 8.07 16.10
CA PRO A 109 1.43 9.27 16.82
C PRO A 109 1.00 9.31 18.29
N LYS A 110 1.80 9.94 19.14
CA LYS A 110 1.54 10.06 20.59
C LYS A 110 0.16 10.58 20.95
N PHE A 111 -0.34 11.53 20.17
CA PHE A 111 -1.65 12.13 20.42
C PHE A 111 -2.83 11.22 20.05
N LEU A 112 -2.58 10.15 19.28
CA LEU A 112 -3.57 9.15 18.89
C LEU A 112 -3.45 7.86 19.71
N SER A 113 -2.24 7.49 20.10
CA SER A 113 -2.00 6.25 20.85
C SER A 113 -1.01 6.47 21.99
N LYS A 114 -1.47 6.25 23.22
CA LYS A 114 -0.61 6.32 24.40
C LYS A 114 0.29 5.09 24.51
N GLU A 115 -0.19 3.93 24.11
CA GLU A 115 0.50 2.67 24.17
C GLU A 115 0.31 1.92 22.84
N PRO A 116 1.11 2.26 21.79
CA PRO A 116 1.06 1.54 20.54
C PRO A 116 1.59 0.11 20.71
N VAL A 117 1.21 -0.76 19.79
CA VAL A 117 1.66 -2.16 19.78
C VAL A 117 2.60 -2.41 18.61
N ALA A 118 3.49 -3.39 18.77
CA ALA A 118 4.45 -3.80 17.76
C ALA A 118 4.83 -5.28 17.97
N PRO A 119 5.59 -5.90 17.06
CA PRO A 119 6.11 -7.23 17.31
C PRO A 119 6.99 -7.30 18.57
N SER A 120 7.79 -6.26 18.81
CA SER A 120 8.71 -6.12 19.95
C SER A 120 8.63 -4.70 20.52
N ALA A 121 8.96 -4.56 21.81
CA ALA A 121 8.94 -3.28 22.52
C ALA A 121 10.17 -2.41 22.19
N ILE A 122 10.35 -2.09 20.90
CA ILE A 122 11.48 -1.34 20.37
C ILE A 122 10.97 0.00 19.83
N PRO A 123 11.39 1.14 20.40
CA PRO A 123 10.96 2.46 19.96
C PRO A 123 11.54 2.81 18.59
N LEU A 124 10.97 3.82 17.95
CA LEU A 124 11.58 4.48 16.80
C LEU A 124 12.82 5.25 17.25
N LYS A 125 13.81 5.37 16.35
CA LYS A 125 15.04 6.09 16.61
C LYS A 125 14.81 7.61 16.71
N LYS A 126 15.72 8.29 17.40
CA LYS A 126 15.74 9.76 17.45
C LYS A 126 15.86 10.35 16.03
N PRO A 127 15.15 11.45 15.75
CA PRO A 127 14.29 12.24 16.64
C PRO A 127 12.83 11.78 16.71
N LEU A 128 12.45 10.71 16.02
CA LEU A 128 11.06 10.23 15.90
C LEU A 128 10.47 9.75 17.25
N ASP A 129 11.30 9.32 18.20
CA ASP A 129 10.90 8.95 19.55
C ASP A 129 10.18 10.08 20.30
N ARG A 130 10.32 11.32 19.86
CA ARG A 130 9.59 12.47 20.39
C ARG A 130 8.13 12.51 19.93
N LEU A 131 7.84 11.96 18.77
CA LEU A 131 6.52 11.99 18.13
C LEU A 131 5.74 10.69 18.34
N PHE A 132 6.43 9.61 18.67
CA PHE A 132 5.87 8.26 18.81
C PHE A 132 6.28 7.67 20.17
N ASN A 133 5.32 7.06 20.86
CA ASN A 133 5.62 6.37 22.11
C ASN A 133 6.32 5.03 21.87
N THR A 134 7.07 4.57 22.88
CA THR A 134 7.63 3.23 22.88
C THR A 134 6.48 2.21 22.82
N PRO A 135 6.51 1.26 21.87
CA PRO A 135 5.44 0.28 21.75
C PRO A 135 5.54 -0.80 22.82
N ARG A 136 4.41 -1.43 23.08
CA ARG A 136 4.31 -2.70 23.80
C ARG A 136 4.40 -3.86 22.80
N ALA A 137 5.07 -4.95 23.17
CA ALA A 137 5.07 -6.17 22.38
C ALA A 137 3.68 -6.83 22.37
N LEU A 138 3.22 -7.25 21.20
CA LEU A 138 1.99 -8.02 21.03
C LEU A 138 2.13 -9.42 21.67
N SER A 139 1.09 -9.88 22.37
CA SER A 139 0.94 -11.28 22.71
C SER A 139 0.52 -12.10 21.48
N GLU A 140 0.66 -13.42 21.53
CA GLU A 140 0.19 -14.29 20.45
C GLU A 140 -1.33 -14.17 20.23
N ALA A 141 -2.10 -14.11 21.31
CA ALA A 141 -3.56 -13.91 21.22
C ALA A 141 -3.92 -12.60 20.50
N GLU A 142 -3.19 -11.53 20.76
CA GLU A 142 -3.37 -10.25 20.06
C GLU A 142 -2.97 -10.32 18.58
N ILE A 143 -1.91 -11.06 18.24
CA ILE A 143 -1.51 -11.30 16.85
C ILE A 143 -2.63 -12.02 16.10
N LEU A 144 -3.20 -13.08 16.68
CA LEU A 144 -4.31 -13.83 16.09
C LEU A 144 -5.57 -12.96 15.94
N ASP A 145 -5.88 -12.10 16.91
CA ASP A 145 -6.97 -11.15 16.83
C ASP A 145 -6.77 -10.15 15.69
N LEU A 146 -5.56 -9.62 15.51
CA LEU A 146 -5.25 -8.71 14.40
C LEU A 146 -5.41 -9.40 13.04
N ILE A 147 -4.97 -10.63 12.88
CA ILE A 147 -5.20 -11.41 11.67
C ILE A 147 -6.70 -11.52 11.36
N ALA A 148 -7.51 -11.82 12.37
CA ALA A 148 -8.97 -11.88 12.24
C ALA A 148 -9.58 -10.52 11.88
N ARG A 149 -9.05 -9.41 12.39
CA ARG A 149 -9.51 -8.05 12.06
C ARG A 149 -9.23 -7.69 10.60
N PHE A 150 -8.08 -8.05 10.05
CA PHE A 150 -7.80 -7.89 8.62
C PHE A 150 -8.79 -8.66 7.75
N ALA A 151 -9.08 -9.91 8.12
CA ALA A 151 -10.05 -10.74 7.40
C ALA A 151 -11.47 -10.17 7.48
N TYR A 152 -11.89 -9.70 8.64
CA TYR A 152 -13.18 -9.04 8.84
C TYR A 152 -13.30 -7.78 7.97
N ALA A 153 -12.28 -6.92 7.99
CA ALA A 153 -12.28 -5.70 7.20
C ALA A 153 -12.36 -5.99 5.69
N ALA A 154 -11.63 -6.99 5.21
CA ALA A 154 -11.69 -7.41 3.81
C ALA A 154 -13.08 -7.94 3.43
N LYS A 155 -13.72 -8.72 4.30
CA LYS A 155 -15.10 -9.21 4.10
C LYS A 155 -16.08 -8.04 3.98
N VAL A 156 -16.01 -7.06 4.87
CA VAL A 156 -16.85 -5.86 4.83
C VAL A 156 -16.62 -5.09 3.51
N CYS A 157 -15.37 -4.95 3.06
CA CYS A 157 -15.06 -4.32 1.78
C CYS A 157 -15.74 -5.04 0.62
N LYS A 158 -15.67 -6.35 0.55
CA LYS A 158 -16.35 -7.16 -0.48
C LYS A 158 -17.86 -6.97 -0.43
N GLU A 159 -18.46 -7.09 0.74
CA GLU A 159 -19.90 -6.93 0.94
C GLU A 159 -20.40 -5.52 0.60
N SER A 160 -19.56 -4.52 0.78
CA SER A 160 -19.84 -3.11 0.43
C SER A 160 -19.72 -2.82 -1.06
N GLY A 161 -19.17 -3.74 -1.87
CA GLY A 161 -19.04 -3.60 -3.31
C GLY A 161 -17.68 -3.10 -3.80
N PHE A 162 -16.67 -2.97 -2.93
CA PHE A 162 -15.29 -2.79 -3.38
C PHE A 162 -14.83 -4.01 -4.17
N THR A 163 -13.92 -3.82 -5.11
CA THR A 163 -13.51 -4.87 -6.06
C THR A 163 -12.23 -5.59 -5.67
N GLY A 164 -11.65 -5.27 -4.53
CA GLY A 164 -10.46 -5.89 -3.98
C GLY A 164 -9.97 -5.19 -2.72
N VAL A 165 -8.91 -5.73 -2.15
CA VAL A 165 -8.19 -5.13 -1.03
C VAL A 165 -6.69 -5.21 -1.27
N GLN A 166 -5.95 -4.29 -0.64
CA GLN A 166 -4.48 -4.31 -0.60
C GLN A 166 -4.03 -4.33 0.86
N ILE A 167 -3.15 -5.26 1.19
CA ILE A 167 -2.46 -5.28 2.48
C ILE A 167 -1.35 -4.23 2.45
N HIS A 168 -1.32 -3.33 3.43
CA HIS A 168 -0.18 -2.42 3.58
C HIS A 168 0.97 -3.12 4.30
N GLY A 169 1.91 -3.65 3.54
CA GLY A 169 3.09 -4.36 4.03
C GLY A 169 4.39 -3.57 3.96
N ALA A 170 4.31 -2.24 3.82
CA ALA A 170 5.43 -1.35 3.55
C ALA A 170 5.55 -0.21 4.57
N HIS A 171 6.55 0.63 4.40
CA HIS A 171 6.76 1.92 5.06
C HIS A 171 6.91 1.87 6.59
N GLY A 172 7.26 0.72 7.14
CA GLY A 172 7.50 0.58 8.58
C GLY A 172 6.24 0.45 9.43
N TYR A 173 5.07 0.21 8.84
CA TYR A 173 3.84 -0.12 9.57
C TYR A 173 3.87 -1.55 10.11
N LEU A 174 2.83 -2.03 10.73
CA LEU A 174 2.87 -3.29 11.51
C LEU A 174 3.37 -4.50 10.70
N VAL A 175 2.84 -4.74 9.51
CA VAL A 175 3.29 -5.86 8.66
C VAL A 175 4.77 -5.72 8.32
N SER A 176 5.20 -4.52 7.97
CA SER A 176 6.61 -4.20 7.71
C SER A 176 7.48 -4.40 8.96
N GLN A 177 6.98 -4.06 10.15
CA GLN A 177 7.67 -4.29 11.42
C GLN A 177 7.90 -5.78 11.69
N PHE A 178 6.92 -6.64 11.40
CA PHE A 178 7.10 -8.10 11.53
C PHE A 178 8.18 -8.63 10.60
N LEU A 179 8.27 -8.11 9.39
CA LEU A 179 9.27 -8.52 8.40
C LEU A 179 10.69 -8.07 8.74
N SER A 180 10.84 -6.96 9.45
CA SER A 180 12.13 -6.36 9.77
C SER A 180 12.82 -7.02 10.95
N PRO A 181 14.04 -7.54 10.82
CA PRO A 181 14.77 -8.14 11.94
C PRO A 181 15.20 -7.16 13.01
N THR A 182 15.23 -5.84 12.71
CA THR A 182 15.55 -4.79 13.69
C THR A 182 14.33 -4.39 14.53
N HIS A 183 13.14 -4.50 13.98
CA HIS A 183 11.88 -4.15 14.66
C HIS A 183 11.15 -5.36 15.23
N ASN A 184 11.45 -6.55 14.73
CA ASN A 184 10.94 -7.82 15.21
C ASN A 184 12.09 -8.66 15.78
N GLN A 185 12.26 -8.61 17.09
CA GLN A 185 13.26 -9.38 17.83
C GLN A 185 12.61 -10.46 18.70
N ARG A 186 11.46 -10.97 18.25
CA ARG A 186 10.75 -12.06 18.91
C ARG A 186 11.52 -13.36 18.76
N ASN A 187 11.42 -14.22 19.77
CA ASN A 187 12.01 -15.55 19.79
C ASN A 187 10.96 -16.69 19.78
N ASP A 188 9.70 -16.34 19.50
CA ASP A 188 8.62 -17.28 19.25
C ASP A 188 8.46 -17.55 17.73
N GLN A 189 7.38 -18.24 17.34
CA GLN A 189 7.09 -18.54 15.93
C GLN A 189 6.84 -17.33 15.02
N TRP A 190 6.72 -16.13 15.59
CA TRP A 190 6.43 -14.88 14.86
C TRP A 190 7.67 -14.02 14.59
N GLY A 191 8.86 -14.50 14.99
CA GLY A 191 10.11 -13.76 14.81
C GLY A 191 11.33 -14.66 14.73
N GLY A 192 12.49 -14.08 14.47
CA GLY A 192 13.76 -14.76 14.27
C GLY A 192 14.07 -15.00 12.80
N SER A 193 13.85 -16.21 12.29
CA SER A 193 14.08 -16.53 10.87
C SER A 193 13.14 -15.71 9.95
N LEU A 194 13.53 -15.58 8.68
CA LEU A 194 12.67 -14.93 7.68
C LEU A 194 11.31 -15.64 7.58
N GLU A 195 11.29 -16.96 7.64
CA GLU A 195 10.05 -17.75 7.65
C GLU A 195 9.11 -17.31 8.79
N ASN A 196 9.63 -17.16 10.00
CA ASN A 196 8.86 -16.69 11.14
C ASN A 196 8.44 -15.22 11.00
N ARG A 197 9.32 -14.35 10.51
CA ARG A 197 9.03 -12.93 10.31
C ARG A 197 7.96 -12.70 9.24
N MET A 198 7.89 -13.52 8.21
CA MET A 198 6.83 -13.42 7.20
C MET A 198 5.55 -14.19 7.56
N ARG A 199 5.53 -14.92 8.67
CA ARG A 199 4.34 -15.65 9.13
C ARG A 199 3.14 -14.73 9.29
N PHE A 200 3.30 -13.56 9.88
CA PHE A 200 2.20 -12.62 10.07
C PHE A 200 1.54 -12.22 8.74
N VAL A 201 2.30 -11.78 7.76
CA VAL A 201 1.76 -11.39 6.46
C VAL A 201 1.13 -12.57 5.71
N LYS A 202 1.73 -13.75 5.83
CA LYS A 202 1.18 -14.99 5.27
C LYS A 202 -0.18 -15.31 5.88
N GLU A 203 -0.28 -15.32 7.20
CA GLU A 203 -1.53 -15.64 7.90
C GLU A 203 -2.62 -14.57 7.65
N VAL A 204 -2.24 -13.29 7.55
CA VAL A 204 -3.17 -12.22 7.14
C VAL A 204 -3.71 -12.50 5.72
N TYR A 205 -2.84 -12.82 4.76
CA TYR A 205 -3.27 -13.16 3.41
C TYR A 205 -4.22 -14.36 3.39
N LEU A 206 -3.87 -15.45 4.08
CA LEU A 206 -4.68 -16.66 4.11
C LEU A 206 -6.05 -16.43 4.77
N ALA A 207 -6.09 -15.68 5.85
CA ALA A 207 -7.34 -15.33 6.53
C ALA A 207 -8.24 -14.44 5.65
N ILE A 208 -7.67 -13.46 4.95
CA ILE A 208 -8.40 -12.64 3.98
C ILE A 208 -8.94 -13.53 2.87
N ARG A 209 -8.10 -14.37 2.24
CA ARG A 209 -8.49 -15.25 1.15
C ARG A 209 -9.63 -16.19 1.56
N GLN A 210 -9.57 -16.78 2.73
CA GLN A 210 -10.65 -17.59 3.28
C GLN A 210 -11.95 -16.79 3.45
N SER A 211 -11.86 -15.55 3.83
CA SER A 211 -12.99 -14.65 4.10
C SER A 211 -13.67 -14.13 2.83
N VAL A 212 -12.90 -13.87 1.76
CA VAL A 212 -13.41 -13.24 0.52
C VAL A 212 -13.53 -14.20 -0.66
N GLY A 213 -12.97 -15.42 -0.57
CA GLY A 213 -13.00 -16.42 -1.64
C GLY A 213 -11.92 -16.21 -2.70
N ASP A 214 -11.93 -17.06 -3.74
CA ASP A 214 -10.85 -17.20 -4.70
C ASP A 214 -10.88 -16.18 -5.84
N THR A 215 -12.00 -15.52 -6.05
CA THR A 215 -12.21 -14.59 -7.18
C THR A 215 -12.09 -13.12 -6.81
N PHE A 216 -11.94 -12.80 -5.54
CA PHE A 216 -11.79 -11.43 -5.06
C PHE A 216 -10.31 -11.04 -5.01
N PRO A 217 -9.89 -9.98 -5.71
CA PRO A 217 -8.50 -9.55 -5.74
C PRO A 217 -7.92 -9.20 -4.37
N ILE A 218 -6.76 -9.76 -4.08
CA ILE A 218 -5.93 -9.41 -2.91
C ILE A 218 -4.56 -8.99 -3.39
N GLY A 219 -4.18 -7.76 -3.15
CA GLY A 219 -2.85 -7.24 -3.39
C GLY A 219 -2.09 -6.93 -2.11
N ILE A 220 -0.82 -6.60 -2.27
CA ILE A 220 0.03 -6.12 -1.19
C ILE A 220 0.94 -5.00 -1.69
N LYS A 221 1.18 -3.99 -0.85
CA LYS A 221 2.32 -3.08 -1.01
C LYS A 221 3.43 -3.57 -0.11
N LEU A 222 4.62 -3.76 -0.67
CA LEU A 222 5.78 -4.33 0.02
C LEU A 222 7.03 -3.49 -0.24
N ASN A 223 7.87 -3.32 0.79
CA ASN A 223 9.18 -2.72 0.61
C ASN A 223 10.12 -3.64 -0.17
N SER A 224 10.86 -3.06 -1.12
CA SER A 224 12.04 -3.72 -1.72
C SER A 224 13.18 -3.85 -0.72
N ALA A 225 13.29 -2.89 0.19
CA ALA A 225 14.20 -2.87 1.34
C ALA A 225 13.76 -1.76 2.30
N ASP A 226 14.19 -1.85 3.56
CA ASP A 226 13.98 -0.77 4.54
C ASP A 226 15.00 0.35 4.41
N PHE A 227 16.09 0.13 3.66
CA PHE A 227 17.22 1.05 3.52
C PHE A 227 17.87 1.40 4.86
N GLN A 228 17.84 0.47 5.82
CA GLN A 228 18.45 0.57 7.13
C GLN A 228 19.45 -0.55 7.34
N LYS A 229 20.61 -0.23 7.96
CA LYS A 229 21.59 -1.25 8.32
C LYS A 229 21.00 -2.30 9.26
N GLY A 230 21.10 -3.57 8.86
CA GLY A 230 20.53 -4.70 9.63
C GLY A 230 19.02 -4.83 9.54
N GLY A 231 18.34 -4.02 8.73
CA GLY A 231 16.90 -4.09 8.50
C GLY A 231 16.50 -5.14 7.46
N PHE A 232 15.27 -5.03 6.98
CA PHE A 232 14.72 -5.86 5.91
C PHE A 232 15.48 -5.62 4.62
N THR A 233 16.10 -6.67 4.09
CA THR A 233 17.00 -6.57 2.93
C THR A 233 16.26 -6.80 1.62
N GLN A 234 16.90 -6.44 0.52
CA GLN A 234 16.40 -6.72 -0.83
C GLN A 234 16.21 -8.22 -1.06
N GLU A 235 17.14 -9.06 -0.60
CA GLU A 235 17.03 -10.52 -0.73
C GLU A 235 15.86 -11.07 0.11
N ASP A 236 15.70 -10.63 1.35
CA ASP A 236 14.54 -10.96 2.18
C ASP A 236 13.22 -10.59 1.46
N SER A 237 13.17 -9.37 0.88
CA SER A 237 12.00 -8.91 0.13
C SER A 237 11.69 -9.82 -1.07
N MET A 238 12.70 -10.21 -1.83
CA MET A 238 12.51 -11.10 -2.99
C MET A 238 11.97 -12.47 -2.58
N GLU A 239 12.44 -13.03 -1.45
CA GLU A 239 11.91 -14.29 -0.91
C GLU A 239 10.45 -14.14 -0.44
N VAL A 240 10.10 -13.03 0.22
CA VAL A 240 8.71 -12.75 0.62
C VAL A 240 7.80 -12.61 -0.61
N VAL A 241 8.22 -11.87 -1.63
CA VAL A 241 7.48 -11.72 -2.90
C VAL A 241 7.26 -13.07 -3.56
N LYS A 242 8.30 -13.90 -3.64
CA LYS A 242 8.21 -15.27 -4.19
C LYS A 242 7.18 -16.09 -3.43
N HIS A 243 7.26 -16.11 -2.12
CA HIS A 243 6.35 -16.90 -1.27
C HIS A 243 4.88 -16.42 -1.43
N LEU A 244 4.63 -15.11 -1.43
CA LEU A 244 3.29 -14.56 -1.64
C LEU A 244 2.75 -14.83 -3.04
N SER A 245 3.61 -14.79 -4.06
CA SER A 245 3.26 -15.17 -5.44
C SER A 245 2.81 -16.63 -5.51
N GLU A 246 3.53 -17.54 -4.88
CA GLU A 246 3.20 -18.97 -4.81
C GLU A 246 1.88 -19.23 -4.08
N LEU A 247 1.53 -18.42 -3.08
CA LEU A 247 0.24 -18.49 -2.37
C LEU A 247 -0.94 -17.95 -3.19
N GLY A 248 -0.70 -17.25 -4.31
CA GLY A 248 -1.75 -16.72 -5.18
C GLY A 248 -2.06 -15.23 -4.99
N MET A 249 -1.14 -14.43 -4.47
CA MET A 249 -1.29 -12.98 -4.44
C MET A 249 -1.57 -12.43 -5.83
N ASP A 250 -2.54 -11.52 -5.96
CA ASP A 250 -3.01 -11.03 -7.26
C ASP A 250 -2.17 -9.89 -7.84
N LEU A 251 -1.66 -9.01 -6.98
CA LEU A 251 -0.84 -7.87 -7.40
C LEU A 251 0.11 -7.47 -6.26
N ILE A 252 1.39 -7.37 -6.56
CA ILE A 252 2.40 -6.89 -5.61
C ILE A 252 2.90 -5.51 -6.06
N GLU A 253 2.59 -4.49 -5.27
CA GLU A 253 3.10 -3.13 -5.47
C GLU A 253 4.44 -2.97 -4.75
N ILE A 254 5.47 -2.62 -5.51
CA ILE A 254 6.81 -2.44 -4.99
C ILE A 254 7.01 -1.02 -4.49
N SER A 255 7.48 -0.91 -3.26
CA SER A 255 7.78 0.33 -2.56
C SER A 255 9.09 0.19 -1.78
N GLY A 256 9.41 1.14 -0.90
CA GLY A 256 10.60 1.07 -0.06
C GLY A 256 10.67 2.18 0.98
N GLY A 257 11.47 1.92 2.02
CA GLY A 257 11.71 2.83 3.11
C GLY A 257 10.73 2.74 4.26
N THR A 258 11.07 3.45 5.33
CA THR A 258 10.29 3.57 6.57
C THR A 258 10.32 5.03 7.03
N TYR A 259 9.64 5.38 8.11
CA TYR A 259 9.75 6.73 8.70
C TYR A 259 11.19 7.07 9.14
N GLU A 260 11.97 6.08 9.56
CA GLU A 260 13.36 6.24 9.94
C GLU A 260 14.33 6.37 8.74
N ALA A 261 13.90 5.85 7.56
CA ALA A 261 14.67 5.90 6.31
C ALA A 261 13.74 6.10 5.10
N PRO A 262 13.20 7.32 4.90
CA PRO A 262 12.16 7.60 3.92
C PRO A 262 12.71 7.62 2.49
N ALA A 263 12.68 6.49 1.79
CA ALA A 263 13.12 6.39 0.39
C ALA A 263 12.05 6.85 -0.62
N MET A 264 10.76 6.71 -0.29
CA MET A 264 9.64 7.03 -1.19
C MET A 264 8.82 8.25 -0.75
N MET A 265 9.12 8.83 0.41
CA MET A 265 8.26 9.82 1.06
C MET A 265 8.61 11.27 0.73
N GLY A 266 9.54 11.53 -0.21
CA GLY A 266 9.58 12.84 -0.29
C GLY A 266 10.48 13.76 -1.03
N ALA A 267 11.13 14.61 -0.40
CA ALA A 267 11.93 15.69 -0.92
C ALA A 267 13.18 15.18 -1.66
N ALA A 268 13.04 14.87 -2.95
CA ALA A 268 14.19 14.49 -3.74
C ALA A 268 14.41 15.47 -4.89
N GLN A 269 15.62 15.95 -5.00
CA GLN A 269 16.11 16.66 -6.17
C GLN A 269 15.96 15.76 -7.42
N LYS A 270 15.81 16.37 -8.60
CA LYS A 270 15.50 15.66 -9.86
C LYS A 270 16.39 14.45 -10.17
N GLU A 271 17.68 14.48 -9.83
CA GLU A 271 18.63 13.37 -10.03
C GLU A 271 18.31 12.18 -9.11
N SER A 272 18.00 12.43 -7.84
CA SER A 272 17.65 11.36 -6.90
C SER A 272 16.33 10.66 -7.25
N THR A 273 15.41 11.31 -7.94
CA THR A 273 14.18 10.68 -8.45
C THR A 273 14.49 9.69 -9.55
N LYS A 274 15.30 10.06 -10.54
CA LYS A 274 15.71 9.14 -11.63
C LYS A 274 16.48 7.93 -11.11
N MET A 275 17.38 8.14 -10.14
CA MET A 275 18.12 7.05 -9.52
C MET A 275 17.21 6.08 -8.77
N ARG A 276 16.18 6.57 -8.10
CA ARG A 276 15.18 5.73 -7.43
C ARG A 276 14.34 4.93 -8.42
N GLU A 277 13.86 5.56 -9.49
CA GLU A 277 13.11 4.88 -10.54
C GLU A 277 13.95 3.73 -11.13
N ALA A 278 15.20 3.99 -11.46
CA ALA A 278 16.13 2.98 -11.96
C ALA A 278 16.34 1.86 -10.94
N TYR A 279 16.49 2.19 -9.65
CA TYR A 279 16.63 1.19 -8.59
C TYR A 279 15.41 0.27 -8.50
N PHE A 280 14.21 0.84 -8.45
CA PHE A 280 12.98 0.04 -8.32
C PHE A 280 12.70 -0.78 -9.59
N LEU A 281 13.01 -0.25 -10.77
CA LEU A 281 12.90 -1.00 -12.02
C LEU A 281 13.86 -2.19 -12.02
N THR A 282 15.12 -1.98 -11.66
CA THR A 282 16.12 -3.06 -11.53
C THR A 282 15.68 -4.11 -10.51
N TYR A 283 15.13 -3.70 -9.37
CA TYR A 283 14.54 -4.64 -8.41
C TYR A 283 13.43 -5.49 -9.04
N CYS A 284 12.50 -4.85 -9.76
CA CYS A 284 11.41 -5.56 -10.45
C CYS A 284 11.94 -6.53 -11.50
N GLU A 285 12.99 -6.17 -12.26
CA GLU A 285 13.65 -7.05 -13.23
C GLU A 285 14.23 -8.30 -12.56
N GLU A 286 14.86 -8.14 -11.40
CA GLU A 286 15.41 -9.28 -10.63
C GLU A 286 14.31 -10.15 -10.04
N VAL A 287 13.28 -9.55 -9.45
CA VAL A 287 12.15 -10.28 -8.90
C VAL A 287 11.37 -11.02 -9.99
N ARG A 288 11.23 -10.42 -11.19
CA ARG A 288 10.53 -11.05 -12.32
C ARG A 288 11.13 -12.39 -12.73
N LYS A 289 12.42 -12.58 -12.54
CA LYS A 289 13.10 -13.87 -12.79
C LYS A 289 12.62 -14.99 -11.87
N ARG A 290 12.03 -14.65 -10.72
CA ARG A 290 11.61 -15.58 -9.67
C ARG A 290 10.10 -15.77 -9.59
N VAL A 291 9.28 -14.84 -10.13
CA VAL A 291 7.82 -14.84 -9.95
C VAL A 291 7.07 -14.48 -11.21
N SER A 292 5.87 -15.05 -11.35
CA SER A 292 4.93 -14.72 -12.42
C SER A 292 3.79 -13.80 -11.98
N CYS A 293 3.62 -13.58 -10.69
CA CYS A 293 2.62 -12.68 -10.12
C CYS A 293 2.73 -11.29 -10.75
N PRO A 294 1.61 -10.63 -11.07
CA PRO A 294 1.61 -9.25 -11.53
C PRO A 294 2.30 -8.30 -10.55
N LEU A 295 3.16 -7.44 -11.06
CA LEU A 295 3.91 -6.44 -10.29
C LEU A 295 3.46 -5.04 -10.69
N MET A 296 3.21 -4.20 -9.70
CA MET A 296 2.94 -2.78 -9.84
C MET A 296 4.16 -1.98 -9.37
N LEU A 297 4.66 -1.11 -10.21
CA LEU A 297 5.76 -0.23 -9.88
C LEU A 297 5.26 1.19 -9.74
N THR A 298 5.44 1.74 -8.55
CA THR A 298 5.04 3.11 -8.21
C THR A 298 6.25 3.97 -7.94
N GLY A 299 6.30 5.13 -8.57
CA GLY A 299 7.33 6.12 -8.29
C GLY A 299 7.69 6.92 -9.53
N GLY A 300 7.80 8.22 -9.37
CA GLY A 300 8.41 9.20 -10.26
C GLY A 300 7.96 9.27 -11.73
N PHE A 301 7.21 8.31 -12.24
CA PHE A 301 6.75 8.31 -13.63
C PHE A 301 5.96 9.57 -13.97
N ARG A 302 6.41 10.29 -15.00
CA ARG A 302 5.83 11.58 -15.40
C ARG A 302 5.43 11.65 -16.87
N SER A 303 5.88 10.71 -17.70
CA SER A 303 5.62 10.68 -19.13
C SER A 303 5.10 9.32 -19.59
N ALA A 304 4.26 9.33 -20.62
CA ALA A 304 3.76 8.11 -21.26
C ALA A 304 4.90 7.25 -21.83
N GLU A 305 5.95 7.88 -22.34
CA GLU A 305 7.11 7.18 -22.90
C GLU A 305 7.82 6.32 -21.83
N GLY A 306 8.16 6.92 -20.67
CA GLY A 306 8.82 6.20 -19.58
C GLY A 306 7.94 5.07 -19.04
N MET A 307 6.64 5.30 -18.91
CA MET A 307 5.67 4.29 -18.47
C MET A 307 5.58 3.12 -19.44
N ASN A 308 5.45 3.40 -20.75
CA ASN A 308 5.41 2.37 -21.78
C ASN A 308 6.74 1.58 -21.88
N ALA A 309 7.88 2.25 -21.72
CA ALA A 309 9.18 1.60 -21.69
C ALA A 309 9.30 0.61 -20.52
N ALA A 310 8.87 1.01 -19.32
CA ALA A 310 8.87 0.13 -18.14
C ALA A 310 7.97 -1.09 -18.32
N LEU A 311 6.77 -0.93 -18.89
CA LEU A 311 5.89 -2.05 -19.21
C LEU A 311 6.45 -2.94 -20.33
N ALA A 312 7.06 -2.35 -21.35
CA ALA A 312 7.64 -3.08 -22.49
C ALA A 312 8.85 -3.93 -22.08
N SER A 313 9.59 -3.54 -21.04
CA SER A 313 10.69 -4.33 -20.49
C SER A 313 10.22 -5.65 -19.86
N GLY A 314 8.92 -5.76 -19.53
CA GLY A 314 8.34 -6.92 -18.83
C GLY A 314 8.67 -6.98 -17.34
N ALA A 315 9.38 -6.00 -16.80
CA ALA A 315 9.74 -5.96 -15.37
C ALA A 315 8.51 -5.70 -14.47
N CYS A 316 7.56 -4.92 -14.95
CA CYS A 316 6.30 -4.66 -14.24
C CYS A 316 5.10 -4.77 -15.18
N ASP A 317 3.91 -4.90 -14.60
CA ASP A 317 2.64 -5.11 -15.30
C ASP A 317 1.70 -3.91 -15.15
N VAL A 318 1.84 -3.13 -14.09
CA VAL A 318 1.04 -1.95 -13.78
C VAL A 318 1.94 -0.80 -13.37
N ILE A 319 1.66 0.38 -13.89
CA ILE A 319 2.31 1.64 -13.50
C ILE A 319 1.46 2.31 -12.44
N GLY A 320 2.05 2.50 -11.26
CA GLY A 320 1.44 3.24 -10.16
C GLY A 320 1.78 4.72 -10.22
N VAL A 321 0.76 5.55 -10.11
CA VAL A 321 0.89 7.01 -9.97
C VAL A 321 0.13 7.48 -8.74
N ALA A 322 0.59 8.54 -8.11
CA ALA A 322 -0.06 9.12 -6.93
C ALA A 322 -0.26 10.62 -7.08
N ARG A 323 0.76 11.43 -6.88
CA ARG A 323 0.66 12.90 -6.86
C ARG A 323 0.13 13.50 -8.17
N SER A 324 0.44 12.88 -9.32
CA SER A 324 -0.11 13.32 -10.60
C SER A 324 -1.64 13.27 -10.63
N HIS A 325 -2.25 12.26 -10.02
CA HIS A 325 -3.69 12.12 -9.90
C HIS A 325 -4.34 13.17 -9.00
N ALA A 326 -3.65 13.58 -7.93
CA ALA A 326 -4.17 14.60 -7.02
C ALA A 326 -4.33 15.96 -7.73
N ILE A 327 -3.43 16.26 -8.66
CA ILE A 327 -3.40 17.55 -9.38
C ILE A 327 -4.20 17.47 -10.70
N GLN A 328 -4.11 16.35 -11.40
CA GLN A 328 -4.72 16.12 -12.71
C GLN A 328 -5.56 14.84 -12.66
N PRO A 329 -6.83 14.89 -12.21
CA PRO A 329 -7.67 13.69 -12.09
C PRO A 329 -7.89 12.95 -13.42
N ASP A 330 -7.86 13.64 -14.55
CA ASP A 330 -7.99 13.11 -15.91
C ASP A 330 -6.66 12.71 -16.56
N PHE A 331 -5.56 12.77 -15.82
CA PHE A 331 -4.23 12.39 -16.30
C PHE A 331 -4.17 11.01 -16.99
N PRO A 332 -4.87 9.97 -16.50
CA PRO A 332 -4.94 8.70 -17.21
C PRO A 332 -5.58 8.78 -18.60
N ASN A 333 -6.71 9.47 -18.74
CA ASN A 333 -7.36 9.66 -20.05
C ASN A 333 -6.41 10.33 -21.04
N GLN A 334 -5.65 11.32 -20.60
CA GLN A 334 -4.66 12.01 -21.42
C GLN A 334 -3.52 11.06 -21.82
N LEU A 335 -2.99 10.26 -20.89
CA LEU A 335 -1.96 9.26 -21.18
C LEU A 335 -2.43 8.20 -22.18
N LEU A 336 -3.66 7.70 -21.99
CA LEU A 336 -4.26 6.65 -22.83
C LEU A 336 -4.63 7.13 -24.23
N SER A 337 -4.88 8.44 -24.42
CA SER A 337 -5.15 9.02 -25.75
C SER A 337 -3.91 9.06 -26.66
N GLY A 338 -2.72 8.80 -26.11
CA GLY A 338 -1.46 8.90 -26.85
C GLY A 338 -0.96 10.33 -27.05
N ALA A 339 -1.62 11.32 -26.45
CA ALA A 339 -1.14 12.69 -26.48
C ALA A 339 0.17 12.83 -25.69
N PRO A 340 1.06 13.75 -26.09
CA PRO A 340 2.26 14.04 -25.32
C PRO A 340 1.87 14.75 -24.00
N VAL A 341 1.79 13.98 -22.93
CA VAL A 341 1.40 14.47 -21.59
C VAL A 341 2.54 14.28 -20.63
N THR A 342 2.80 15.30 -19.83
CA THR A 342 3.76 15.26 -18.72
C THR A 342 3.07 15.69 -17.44
N SER A 343 3.36 14.99 -16.35
CA SER A 343 2.84 15.33 -15.03
C SER A 343 3.25 16.75 -14.63
N GLN A 344 2.27 17.55 -14.21
CA GLN A 344 2.46 18.94 -13.74
C GLN A 344 2.87 19.03 -12.26
N VAL A 345 3.14 17.90 -11.61
CA VAL A 345 3.55 17.87 -10.22
C VAL A 345 4.85 18.64 -10.03
N LYS A 346 4.78 19.71 -9.25
CA LYS A 346 5.95 20.44 -8.77
C LYS A 346 6.20 20.05 -7.33
N PRO A 347 7.46 19.80 -6.90
CA PRO A 347 7.77 19.64 -5.49
C PRO A 347 7.38 20.92 -4.76
N LEU A 348 6.54 20.81 -3.73
CA LEU A 348 6.36 21.90 -2.78
C LEU A 348 7.59 21.85 -1.84
N THR A 349 8.37 22.90 -1.84
CA THR A 349 9.45 23.07 -0.89
C THR A 349 9.18 24.32 -0.07
N THR A 350 9.32 24.21 1.23
CA THR A 350 9.23 25.38 2.13
C THR A 350 10.53 26.16 2.14
N GLY A 351 11.58 25.62 1.52
CA GLY A 351 12.95 26.15 1.61
C GLY A 351 13.62 25.90 2.95
N TRP A 352 12.93 25.24 3.87
CA TRP A 352 13.46 24.88 5.19
C TRP A 352 13.70 23.36 5.21
N LYS A 353 14.98 22.96 5.17
CA LYS A 353 15.40 21.54 5.15
C LYS A 353 14.76 20.65 6.23
N PHE A 354 14.13 21.24 7.22
CA PHE A 354 13.47 20.54 8.33
C PHE A 354 11.99 20.27 8.08
N LEU A 355 11.36 20.99 7.12
CA LEU A 355 9.94 20.88 6.78
C LEU A 355 9.69 20.29 5.38
N ASP A 356 10.74 20.23 4.57
CA ASP A 356 10.75 19.62 3.25
C ASP A 356 11.21 18.17 3.33
#